data_fe7856d5b74244be6a22ac1d7938e518
#
_entry.id   fe7856d5b74244be6a22ac1d7938e518
#
_cell.length_a   1.000
_cell.length_b   1.000
_cell.length_c   1.000
_cell.angle_alpha   90.00
_cell.angle_beta   90.00
_cell.angle_gamma   90.00
#
_symmetry.space_group_name_H-M   'P 1'
#
loop_
_entity.id
_entity.type
_entity.pdbx_description
1 polymer ?
#
loop_
_entity_poly.entity_id
_entity_poly.type
_entity_poly.pdbx_seq_one_letter_code
_entity_poly.pdbx_strand_id
1 'polypeptide(L)'
;MTTKTLLPPLYSLNANGSIQQWAISVDGCTIIKEYGQIGGKTQTTEDTVKSGKSIGRSNETSCEEQALADATSQWEKKLKSGYVKTQKEAKEGTVDADFVTGGVEPMLAHKFRDHESKIIYPCYAQPKLDGIRCIAIIENGVATLWTRTRKPITGVPHIIRAIEKQFPNCVPHCVDKYRIVLDGELYNHSYKNRFEEIVSFCKQATPKAGHEVVEYHIYDMVDVSVFSERTYNIENAKLLHPLVAVKTTSIPNAEQLLEQFGEDRNAGYEGTMVRNANSLYEHKRSYNLQKIKEFDDAEFKITGIKSGRGRMTDCAIFTCTNKNGDLFDCKMEGSLEKLKEILLDSRNVIGKMLTVRYQGFTNGNMPRFPIGVSVRDYE
;
A
#
# COMPACT_ATOMS: atom_id res chain seq x y z
N MET A 1 26.17 28.61 -12.40
CA MET A 1 25.43 27.82 -13.40
C MET A 1 25.00 26.54 -12.69
N THR A 2 23.71 26.39 -12.42
CA THR A 2 23.16 25.15 -11.85
C THR A 2 23.28 24.03 -12.89
N THR A 3 23.90 22.93 -12.52
CA THR A 3 24.13 21.81 -13.43
C THR A 3 22.85 20.96 -13.45
N LYS A 4 22.11 20.96 -14.55
CA LYS A 4 20.93 20.09 -14.73
C LYS A 4 21.39 18.63 -14.71
N THR A 5 20.95 17.85 -13.72
CA THR A 5 21.20 16.41 -13.62
C THR A 5 20.05 15.65 -14.27
N LEU A 6 20.33 14.88 -15.33
CA LEU A 6 19.34 14.06 -16.06
C LEU A 6 19.55 12.59 -15.70
N LEU A 7 18.51 11.91 -15.22
CA LEU A 7 18.50 10.46 -15.08
C LEU A 7 18.11 9.80 -16.41
N PRO A 8 18.57 8.57 -16.70
CA PRO A 8 18.23 7.88 -17.94
C PRO A 8 16.69 7.80 -18.15
N PRO A 9 16.17 8.05 -19.37
CA PRO A 9 14.75 7.91 -19.65
C PRO A 9 14.31 6.44 -19.50
N LEU A 10 13.05 6.25 -19.12
CA LEU A 10 12.43 4.95 -18.92
C LEU A 10 11.26 4.75 -19.89
N TYR A 11 11.00 3.50 -20.25
CA TYR A 11 10.02 3.12 -21.27
C TYR A 11 9.09 2.02 -20.76
N SER A 12 7.84 2.04 -21.21
CA SER A 12 6.89 0.94 -20.96
C SER A 12 5.98 0.73 -22.17
N LEU A 13 5.55 -0.52 -22.38
CA LEU A 13 4.59 -0.85 -23.43
C LEU A 13 3.16 -0.63 -22.92
N ASN A 14 2.37 0.13 -23.65
CA ASN A 14 0.94 0.31 -23.37
C ASN A 14 0.14 -0.87 -23.94
N ALA A 15 -1.08 -1.07 -23.43
CA ALA A 15 -1.98 -2.13 -23.89
C ALA A 15 -2.34 -2.03 -25.41
N ASN A 16 -2.22 -0.85 -25.99
CA ASN A 16 -2.44 -0.62 -27.44
C ASN A 16 -1.18 -0.81 -28.30
N GLY A 17 -0.09 -1.33 -27.73
CA GLY A 17 1.18 -1.55 -28.44
C GLY A 17 2.07 -0.33 -28.61
N SER A 18 1.66 0.85 -28.14
CA SER A 18 2.50 2.06 -28.16
C SER A 18 3.49 2.10 -26.99
N ILE A 19 4.60 2.80 -27.15
CA ILE A 19 5.60 2.95 -26.09
C ILE A 19 5.41 4.28 -25.37
N GLN A 20 5.25 4.21 -24.07
CA GLN A 20 5.30 5.34 -23.16
C GLN A 20 6.75 5.63 -22.77
N GLN A 21 7.17 6.88 -22.86
CA GLN A 21 8.44 7.37 -22.31
C GLN A 21 8.17 8.16 -21.04
N TRP A 22 9.08 8.04 -20.08
CA TRP A 22 9.10 8.84 -18.87
C TRP A 22 10.54 9.21 -18.50
N ALA A 23 10.80 10.50 -18.31
CA ALA A 23 12.11 11.03 -17.94
C ALA A 23 11.98 11.92 -16.70
N ILE A 24 13.04 12.01 -15.93
CA ILE A 24 13.14 12.88 -14.76
C ILE A 24 14.50 13.55 -14.72
N SER A 25 14.51 14.84 -14.43
CA SER A 25 15.73 15.62 -14.27
C SER A 25 15.62 16.55 -13.06
N VAL A 26 16.73 17.04 -12.58
CA VAL A 26 16.84 17.98 -11.47
C VAL A 26 17.60 19.20 -11.94
N ASP A 27 17.04 20.39 -11.71
CA ASP A 27 17.70 21.68 -11.91
C ASP A 27 17.66 22.46 -10.60
N GLY A 28 18.78 22.54 -9.92
CA GLY A 28 18.87 23.07 -8.55
C GLY A 28 17.93 22.29 -7.62
N CYS A 29 16.98 22.99 -7.01
CA CYS A 29 15.98 22.39 -6.12
C CYS A 29 14.71 21.94 -6.85
N THR A 30 14.62 22.02 -8.20
CA THR A 30 13.43 21.72 -8.97
C THR A 30 13.55 20.36 -9.67
N ILE A 31 12.59 19.49 -9.44
CA ILE A 31 12.45 18.19 -10.09
C ILE A 31 11.52 18.36 -11.29
N ILE A 32 12.01 18.04 -12.48
CA ILE A 32 11.27 18.15 -13.74
C ILE A 32 10.97 16.74 -14.24
N LYS A 33 9.71 16.46 -14.54
CA LYS A 33 9.26 15.17 -15.10
C LYS A 33 8.65 15.40 -16.47
N GLU A 34 9.10 14.63 -17.45
CA GLU A 34 8.62 14.65 -18.83
C GLU A 34 8.09 13.26 -19.18
N TYR A 35 6.88 13.17 -19.67
CA TYR A 35 6.28 11.90 -20.02
C TYR A 35 5.28 12.04 -21.16
N GLY A 36 5.19 11.01 -21.97
CA GLY A 36 4.30 10.98 -23.12
C GLY A 36 4.53 9.73 -23.95
N GLN A 37 3.68 9.53 -24.92
CA GLN A 37 3.84 8.47 -25.91
C GLN A 37 4.93 8.87 -26.90
N ILE A 38 5.83 7.94 -27.26
CA ILE A 38 6.87 8.23 -28.27
C ILE A 38 6.21 8.63 -29.59
N GLY A 39 6.61 9.80 -30.14
CA GLY A 39 6.01 10.40 -31.32
C GLY A 39 4.71 11.17 -31.06
N GLY A 40 4.27 11.25 -29.80
CA GLY A 40 3.10 11.98 -29.35
C GLY A 40 3.45 13.25 -28.57
N LYS A 41 2.41 13.85 -27.96
CA LYS A 41 2.58 15.05 -27.13
C LYS A 41 3.26 14.69 -25.79
N THR A 42 4.34 15.38 -25.49
CA THR A 42 5.02 15.30 -24.18
C THR A 42 4.34 16.21 -23.17
N GLN A 43 4.13 15.72 -21.96
CA GLN A 43 3.67 16.48 -20.81
C GLN A 43 4.84 16.71 -19.87
N THR A 44 4.94 17.92 -19.32
CA THR A 44 5.98 18.31 -18.36
C THR A 44 5.33 18.70 -17.04
N THR A 45 5.90 18.24 -15.93
CA THR A 45 5.51 18.67 -14.59
C THR A 45 6.75 19.02 -13.77
N GLU A 46 6.65 20.07 -12.96
CA GLU A 46 7.74 20.56 -12.13
C GLU A 46 7.34 20.52 -10.66
N ASP A 47 8.32 20.24 -9.79
CA ASP A 47 8.13 20.11 -8.35
C ASP A 47 9.36 20.68 -7.64
N THR A 48 9.21 21.79 -6.91
CA THR A 48 10.36 22.43 -6.26
C THR A 48 10.46 22.00 -4.80
N VAL A 49 11.60 21.49 -4.41
CA VAL A 49 11.96 21.15 -3.03
C VAL A 49 12.32 22.43 -2.30
N LYS A 50 11.52 22.84 -1.33
CA LYS A 50 11.71 24.13 -0.62
C LYS A 50 12.83 24.10 0.42
N SER A 51 13.16 22.94 0.98
CA SER A 51 14.19 22.78 2.01
C SER A 51 14.71 21.35 2.02
N GLY A 52 15.92 21.15 2.49
CA GLY A 52 16.47 19.81 2.77
C GLY A 52 15.76 19.12 3.94
N LYS A 53 16.23 17.92 4.27
CA LYS A 53 15.76 17.11 5.40
C LYS A 53 16.79 17.06 6.52
N SER A 54 16.35 16.66 7.71
CA SER A 54 17.20 16.40 8.88
C SER A 54 18.08 17.59 9.30
N ILE A 55 17.59 18.83 9.15
CA ILE A 55 18.31 20.07 9.48
C ILE A 55 18.89 19.98 10.90
N GLY A 56 20.19 20.27 11.05
CA GLY A 56 20.94 20.20 12.31
C GLY A 56 21.34 18.79 12.75
N ARG A 57 21.22 17.76 11.89
CA ARG A 57 21.64 16.38 12.17
C ARG A 57 22.78 15.97 11.23
N SER A 58 23.50 14.89 11.59
CA SER A 58 24.62 14.35 10.78
C SER A 58 24.23 13.89 9.37
N ASN A 59 22.94 13.67 9.11
CA ASN A 59 22.36 13.31 7.82
C ASN A 59 21.52 14.46 7.21
N GLU A 60 21.87 15.69 7.52
CA GLU A 60 21.25 16.87 6.91
C GLU A 60 21.52 16.88 5.40
N THR A 61 20.50 17.28 4.64
CA THR A 61 20.62 17.46 3.18
C THR A 61 20.23 18.89 2.81
N SER A 62 20.91 19.45 1.80
CA SER A 62 20.49 20.69 1.14
C SER A 62 19.19 20.47 0.33
N CYS A 63 18.56 21.53 -0.16
CA CYS A 63 17.40 21.39 -1.06
C CYS A 63 17.78 20.69 -2.38
N GLU A 64 18.98 20.93 -2.90
CA GLU A 64 19.48 20.32 -4.13
C GLU A 64 19.74 18.82 -3.95
N GLU A 65 20.43 18.45 -2.88
CA GLU A 65 20.66 17.02 -2.52
C GLU A 65 19.35 16.29 -2.28
N GLN A 66 18.40 16.95 -1.62
CA GLN A 66 17.07 16.38 -1.38
C GLN A 66 16.28 16.23 -2.68
N ALA A 67 16.35 17.20 -3.60
CA ALA A 67 15.71 17.12 -4.90
C ALA A 67 16.27 15.94 -5.71
N LEU A 68 17.60 15.76 -5.71
CA LEU A 68 18.25 14.64 -6.37
C LEU A 68 17.85 13.29 -5.74
N ALA A 69 17.83 13.20 -4.42
CA ALA A 69 17.41 11.99 -3.70
C ALA A 69 15.94 11.65 -4.00
N ASP A 70 15.07 12.65 -4.01
CA ASP A 70 13.64 12.46 -4.31
C ASP A 70 13.42 12.09 -5.79
N ALA A 71 14.18 12.66 -6.74
CA ALA A 71 14.15 12.31 -8.15
C ALA A 71 14.62 10.87 -8.38
N THR A 72 15.75 10.48 -7.78
CA THR A 72 16.30 9.11 -7.83
C THR A 72 15.29 8.11 -7.28
N SER A 73 14.68 8.41 -6.14
CA SER A 73 13.63 7.56 -5.55
C SER A 73 12.42 7.39 -6.48
N GLN A 74 12.02 8.45 -7.19
CA GLN A 74 10.91 8.38 -8.16
C GLN A 74 11.30 7.57 -9.39
N TRP A 75 12.53 7.72 -9.88
CA TRP A 75 13.07 6.95 -11.01
C TRP A 75 13.13 5.46 -10.70
N GLU A 76 13.64 5.08 -9.52
CA GLU A 76 13.64 3.70 -9.06
C GLU A 76 12.22 3.12 -8.91
N LYS A 77 11.27 3.92 -8.40
CA LYS A 77 9.86 3.51 -8.31
C LYS A 77 9.24 3.23 -9.69
N LYS A 78 9.65 3.98 -10.70
CA LYS A 78 9.21 3.74 -12.09
C LYS A 78 9.77 2.44 -12.65
N LEU A 79 11.05 2.14 -12.45
CA LEU A 79 11.63 0.84 -12.79
C LEU A 79 10.88 -0.31 -12.10
N LYS A 80 10.65 -0.20 -10.79
CA LYS A 80 9.88 -1.18 -10.00
C LYS A 80 8.42 -1.33 -10.46
N SER A 81 7.89 -0.36 -11.20
CA SER A 81 6.54 -0.42 -11.78
C SER A 81 6.50 -1.00 -13.20
N GLY A 82 7.59 -1.63 -13.66
CA GLY A 82 7.66 -2.30 -14.95
C GLY A 82 8.16 -1.42 -16.11
N TYR A 83 8.65 -0.21 -15.81
CA TYR A 83 9.40 0.56 -16.80
C TYR A 83 10.80 -0.01 -16.95
N VAL A 84 11.35 0.06 -18.17
CA VAL A 84 12.69 -0.45 -18.54
C VAL A 84 13.55 0.66 -19.12
N LYS A 85 14.84 0.43 -19.27
CA LYS A 85 15.80 1.47 -19.68
C LYS A 85 15.86 1.69 -21.20
N THR A 86 15.37 0.74 -21.98
CA THR A 86 15.40 0.85 -23.45
C THR A 86 14.02 0.57 -24.07
N GLN A 87 13.79 1.16 -25.25
CA GLN A 87 12.57 0.89 -26.03
C GLN A 87 12.49 -0.56 -26.52
N LYS A 88 13.65 -1.20 -26.73
CA LYS A 88 13.74 -2.60 -27.15
C LYS A 88 13.21 -3.51 -26.06
N GLU A 89 13.69 -3.35 -24.83
CA GLU A 89 13.22 -4.08 -23.66
C GLU A 89 11.71 -3.89 -23.42
N ALA A 90 11.21 -2.65 -23.60
CA ALA A 90 9.78 -2.38 -23.49
C ALA A 90 8.94 -3.17 -24.51
N LYS A 91 9.42 -3.27 -25.75
CA LYS A 91 8.74 -4.06 -26.81
C LYS A 91 8.79 -5.57 -26.56
N GLU A 92 9.90 -6.05 -26.05
CA GLU A 92 10.13 -7.47 -25.77
C GLU A 92 9.47 -7.94 -24.47
N GLY A 93 8.91 -7.00 -23.68
CA GLY A 93 8.33 -7.30 -22.36
C GLY A 93 9.39 -7.70 -21.32
N THR A 94 10.66 -7.43 -21.62
CA THR A 94 11.77 -7.73 -20.70
C THR A 94 11.77 -6.70 -19.59
N VAL A 95 11.64 -7.15 -18.35
CA VAL A 95 11.76 -6.30 -17.16
C VAL A 95 13.21 -6.31 -16.69
N ASP A 96 13.78 -5.15 -16.35
CA ASP A 96 15.16 -5.04 -15.85
C ASP A 96 15.29 -5.86 -14.54
N ALA A 97 15.98 -7.00 -14.62
CA ALA A 97 16.11 -7.97 -13.55
C ALA A 97 16.79 -7.38 -12.29
N ASP A 98 17.66 -6.37 -12.45
CA ASP A 98 18.36 -5.71 -11.35
C ASP A 98 17.42 -4.85 -10.46
N PHE A 99 16.27 -4.45 -10.99
CA PHE A 99 15.31 -3.61 -10.29
C PHE A 99 13.97 -4.30 -9.97
N VAL A 100 13.63 -5.39 -10.65
CA VAL A 100 12.55 -6.30 -10.27
C VAL A 100 13.17 -7.45 -9.47
N THR A 101 13.79 -7.11 -8.38
CA THR A 101 14.36 -8.07 -7.46
C THR A 101 13.22 -8.84 -6.77
N GLY A 102 12.96 -10.05 -7.26
CA GLY A 102 12.15 -11.03 -6.57
C GLY A 102 10.70 -10.60 -6.27
N GLY A 103 9.99 -11.46 -5.60
CA GLY A 103 8.61 -11.20 -5.20
C GLY A 103 7.60 -11.34 -6.35
N VAL A 104 6.35 -11.47 -5.97
CA VAL A 104 5.20 -11.57 -6.86
C VAL A 104 4.30 -10.36 -6.59
N GLU A 105 3.71 -9.78 -7.63
CA GLU A 105 2.71 -8.73 -7.44
C GLU A 105 1.46 -9.31 -6.78
N PRO A 106 1.04 -8.79 -5.61
CA PRO A 106 -0.12 -9.31 -4.93
C PRO A 106 -1.42 -8.83 -5.56
N MET A 107 -2.47 -9.65 -5.45
CA MET A 107 -3.83 -9.25 -5.77
C MET A 107 -4.28 -8.13 -4.82
N LEU A 108 -4.84 -7.03 -5.35
CA LEU A 108 -5.24 -5.86 -4.57
C LEU A 108 -6.75 -5.69 -4.57
N ALA A 109 -7.29 -5.28 -3.42
CA ALA A 109 -8.72 -5.10 -3.21
C ALA A 109 -9.24 -3.75 -3.71
N HIS A 110 -10.45 -3.75 -4.29
CA HIS A 110 -11.29 -2.57 -4.42
C HIS A 110 -12.04 -2.26 -3.11
N LYS A 111 -12.65 -1.07 -3.01
CA LYS A 111 -13.59 -0.75 -1.93
C LYS A 111 -14.95 -1.37 -2.26
N PHE A 112 -15.54 -2.08 -1.33
CA PHE A 112 -16.84 -2.73 -1.51
C PHE A 112 -17.94 -1.73 -1.86
N ARG A 113 -18.07 -0.63 -1.12
CA ARG A 113 -19.10 0.41 -1.36
C ARG A 113 -19.14 0.96 -2.78
N ASP A 114 -17.97 0.92 -3.48
CA ASP A 114 -17.84 1.49 -4.82
C ASP A 114 -18.07 0.43 -5.91
N HIS A 115 -18.06 -0.88 -5.54
CA HIS A 115 -18.05 -1.99 -6.49
C HIS A 115 -18.80 -3.25 -6.02
N GLU A 116 -19.74 -3.13 -5.09
CA GLU A 116 -20.50 -4.26 -4.51
C GLU A 116 -21.20 -5.11 -5.58
N SER A 117 -21.71 -4.47 -6.65
CA SER A 117 -22.37 -5.16 -7.78
C SER A 117 -21.47 -6.15 -8.52
N LYS A 118 -20.17 -6.17 -8.25
CA LYS A 118 -19.20 -7.12 -8.81
C LYS A 118 -19.01 -8.36 -7.93
N ILE A 119 -19.61 -8.40 -6.75
CA ILE A 119 -19.61 -9.59 -5.89
C ILE A 119 -20.72 -10.52 -6.32
N ILE A 120 -20.38 -11.78 -6.48
CA ILE A 120 -21.29 -12.87 -6.89
C ILE A 120 -21.48 -13.79 -5.69
N TYR A 121 -22.72 -13.90 -5.24
CA TYR A 121 -23.07 -14.79 -4.13
C TYR A 121 -23.38 -16.22 -4.64
N PRO A 122 -23.02 -17.30 -3.91
CA PRO A 122 -22.27 -17.24 -2.65
C PRO A 122 -20.82 -16.75 -2.85
N CYS A 123 -20.35 -15.91 -1.95
CA CYS A 123 -18.96 -15.43 -1.91
C CYS A 123 -18.26 -15.89 -0.63
N TYR A 124 -17.03 -15.48 -0.43
CA TYR A 124 -16.28 -15.73 0.79
C TYR A 124 -15.91 -14.45 1.51
N ALA A 125 -15.94 -14.51 2.83
CA ALA A 125 -15.50 -13.44 3.72
C ALA A 125 -14.33 -13.90 4.59
N GLN A 126 -13.38 -13.00 4.81
CA GLN A 126 -12.22 -13.20 5.69
C GLN A 126 -12.07 -11.93 6.56
N PRO A 127 -11.66 -12.04 7.85
CA PRO A 127 -11.37 -10.87 8.65
C PRO A 127 -10.25 -10.06 8.01
N LYS A 128 -10.42 -8.74 7.97
CA LYS A 128 -9.38 -7.83 7.49
C LYS A 128 -8.37 -7.56 8.59
N LEU A 129 -7.19 -8.12 8.43
CA LEU A 129 -6.08 -7.96 9.36
C LEU A 129 -5.41 -6.59 9.18
N ASP A 130 -4.99 -5.98 10.26
CA ASP A 130 -4.23 -4.72 10.28
C ASP A 130 -2.75 -5.02 10.60
N GLY A 131 -2.05 -5.58 9.65
CA GLY A 131 -0.66 -6.01 9.75
C GLY A 131 0.20 -5.53 8.59
N ILE A 132 1.24 -6.30 8.27
CA ILE A 132 2.11 -6.08 7.12
C ILE A 132 1.90 -7.20 6.12
N ARG A 133 1.37 -6.84 4.93
CA ARG A 133 1.25 -7.80 3.84
C ARG A 133 2.58 -8.46 3.53
N CYS A 134 2.54 -9.78 3.48
CA CYS A 134 3.70 -10.60 3.21
C CYS A 134 3.37 -11.63 2.12
N ILE A 135 4.17 -11.63 1.05
CA ILE A 135 4.21 -12.69 0.06
C ILE A 135 5.38 -13.59 0.41
N ALA A 136 5.11 -14.85 0.71
CA ALA A 136 6.14 -15.84 0.93
C ALA A 136 6.33 -16.69 -0.33
N ILE A 137 7.55 -16.73 -0.84
CA ILE A 137 7.92 -17.54 -2.00
C ILE A 137 8.81 -18.67 -1.49
N ILE A 138 8.39 -19.90 -1.77
CA ILE A 138 9.14 -21.12 -1.43
C ILE A 138 9.63 -21.74 -2.74
N GLU A 139 10.94 -21.79 -2.92
CA GLU A 139 11.58 -22.40 -4.09
C GLU A 139 12.61 -23.42 -3.60
N ASN A 140 12.48 -24.66 -4.01
CA ASN A 140 13.37 -25.77 -3.61
C ASN A 140 13.57 -25.88 -2.08
N GLY A 141 12.51 -25.63 -1.30
CA GLY A 141 12.53 -25.71 0.15
C GLY A 141 13.11 -24.47 0.85
N VAL A 142 13.52 -23.44 0.11
CA VAL A 142 14.03 -22.18 0.65
C VAL A 142 12.92 -21.12 0.56
N ALA A 143 12.61 -20.48 1.68
CA ALA A 143 11.57 -19.46 1.76
C ALA A 143 12.15 -18.04 1.77
N THR A 144 11.53 -17.15 1.01
CA THR A 144 11.79 -15.72 1.02
C THR A 144 10.51 -14.93 1.26
N LEU A 145 10.60 -13.87 2.04
CA LEU A 145 9.46 -13.03 2.39
C LEU A 145 9.56 -11.66 1.73
N TRP A 146 8.44 -11.18 1.18
CA TRP A 146 8.37 -9.96 0.40
C TRP A 146 7.20 -9.08 0.82
N THR A 147 7.44 -7.78 0.90
CA THR A 147 6.37 -6.79 1.13
C THR A 147 5.45 -6.69 -0.09
N ARG A 148 4.31 -6.01 0.09
CA ARG A 148 3.41 -5.62 -1.01
C ARG A 148 4.13 -4.91 -2.17
N THR A 149 5.22 -4.21 -1.92
CA THR A 149 6.00 -3.46 -2.92
C THR A 149 7.26 -4.20 -3.33
N ARG A 150 7.29 -5.51 -3.12
CA ARG A 150 8.39 -6.40 -3.49
C ARG A 150 9.74 -6.02 -2.87
N LYS A 151 9.74 -5.61 -1.61
CA LYS A 151 10.95 -5.44 -0.80
C LYS A 151 11.11 -6.66 0.10
N PRO A 152 12.33 -7.20 0.28
CA PRO A 152 12.54 -8.34 1.16
C PRO A 152 12.22 -8.00 2.62
N ILE A 153 11.71 -8.99 3.35
CA ILE A 153 11.47 -8.93 4.80
C ILE A 153 12.41 -9.95 5.44
N THR A 154 13.33 -9.47 6.27
CA THR A 154 14.34 -10.29 6.95
C THR A 154 14.22 -10.24 8.47
N GLY A 155 13.43 -9.31 9.00
CA GLY A 155 13.28 -9.06 10.44
C GLY A 155 12.57 -10.18 11.22
N VAL A 156 11.95 -11.15 10.55
CA VAL A 156 11.17 -12.24 11.16
C VAL A 156 11.64 -13.64 10.72
N PRO A 157 12.89 -14.03 11.01
CA PRO A 157 13.49 -15.28 10.52
C PRO A 157 12.81 -16.54 11.07
N HIS A 158 12.09 -16.46 12.17
CA HIS A 158 11.30 -17.58 12.69
C HIS A 158 10.15 -17.97 11.77
N ILE A 159 9.54 -17.00 11.06
CA ILE A 159 8.53 -17.26 10.03
C ILE A 159 9.14 -17.99 8.84
N ILE A 160 10.32 -17.57 8.37
CA ILE A 160 11.05 -18.25 7.28
C ILE A 160 11.29 -19.70 7.66
N ARG A 161 11.89 -19.95 8.83
CA ARG A 161 12.13 -21.33 9.31
C ARG A 161 10.86 -22.15 9.45
N ALA A 162 9.76 -21.53 9.91
CA ALA A 162 8.48 -22.24 10.03
C ALA A 162 7.91 -22.65 8.65
N ILE A 163 8.00 -21.77 7.66
CA ILE A 163 7.57 -22.04 6.29
C ILE A 163 8.42 -23.16 5.68
N GLU A 164 9.75 -23.07 5.78
CA GLU A 164 10.67 -24.11 5.28
C GLU A 164 10.44 -25.48 5.92
N LYS A 165 10.15 -25.50 7.23
CA LYS A 165 9.78 -26.72 7.96
C LYS A 165 8.44 -27.28 7.50
N GLN A 166 7.46 -26.44 7.23
CA GLN A 166 6.11 -26.84 6.79
C GLN A 166 6.09 -27.35 5.36
N PHE A 167 6.93 -26.76 4.48
CA PHE A 167 6.95 -27.04 3.04
C PHE A 167 8.34 -27.48 2.53
N PRO A 168 8.96 -28.52 3.12
CA PRO A 168 10.37 -28.87 2.85
C PRO A 168 10.63 -29.37 1.40
N ASN A 169 9.65 -30.03 0.80
CA ASN A 169 9.77 -30.68 -0.51
C ASN A 169 8.43 -30.65 -1.26
N CYS A 170 7.70 -29.55 -1.19
CA CYS A 170 6.41 -29.51 -1.85
C CYS A 170 6.53 -29.62 -3.36
N VAL A 171 5.92 -30.66 -3.89
CA VAL A 171 5.56 -30.81 -5.30
C VAL A 171 4.14 -30.25 -5.43
N PRO A 172 3.95 -29.00 -5.85
CA PRO A 172 2.61 -28.45 -6.01
C PRO A 172 1.94 -29.03 -7.25
N HIS A 173 0.63 -28.99 -7.27
CA HIS A 173 -0.18 -29.19 -8.48
C HIS A 173 -0.05 -28.01 -9.47
N CYS A 174 0.91 -27.09 -9.27
CA CYS A 174 1.08 -25.91 -10.11
C CYS A 174 2.15 -26.10 -11.19
N VAL A 175 2.09 -25.23 -12.18
CA VAL A 175 2.84 -25.27 -13.45
C VAL A 175 4.36 -25.26 -13.26
N ASP A 176 4.85 -24.66 -12.18
CA ASP A 176 6.27 -24.67 -11.77
C ASP A 176 6.48 -25.71 -10.66
N LYS A 177 7.10 -26.81 -11.00
CA LYS A 177 7.25 -28.04 -10.20
C LYS A 177 7.82 -27.88 -8.79
N TYR A 178 8.36 -26.71 -8.40
CA TYR A 178 9.11 -26.52 -7.15
C TYR A 178 8.87 -25.17 -6.48
N ARG A 179 7.79 -24.46 -6.85
CA ARG A 179 7.51 -23.14 -6.34
C ARG A 179 6.12 -23.05 -5.71
N ILE A 180 6.06 -22.60 -4.43
CA ILE A 180 4.82 -22.24 -3.76
C ILE A 180 4.88 -20.73 -3.48
N VAL A 181 3.78 -20.03 -3.69
CA VAL A 181 3.66 -18.61 -3.32
C VAL A 181 2.44 -18.44 -2.44
N LEU A 182 2.69 -18.09 -1.19
CA LEU A 182 1.64 -17.82 -0.19
C LEU A 182 1.44 -16.31 -0.06
N ASP A 183 0.19 -15.89 0.08
CA ASP A 183 -0.22 -14.51 0.27
C ASP A 183 -0.89 -14.37 1.63
N GLY A 184 -0.33 -13.52 2.48
CA GLY A 184 -0.76 -13.40 3.86
C GLY A 184 -0.39 -12.07 4.50
N GLU A 185 -0.57 -12.01 5.80
CA GLU A 185 -0.29 -10.86 6.64
C GLU A 185 0.61 -11.26 7.80
N LEU A 186 1.68 -10.52 8.04
CA LEU A 186 2.44 -10.59 9.29
C LEU A 186 1.65 -9.82 10.34
N TYR A 187 1.14 -10.54 11.32
CA TYR A 187 0.14 -10.06 12.25
C TYR A 187 0.20 -10.83 13.58
N ASN A 188 -0.41 -10.33 14.62
CA ASN A 188 -0.79 -11.07 15.80
C ASN A 188 -2.02 -10.39 16.43
N HIS A 189 -3.09 -11.13 16.63
CA HIS A 189 -4.35 -10.57 17.11
C HIS A 189 -4.25 -9.98 18.52
N SER A 190 -3.37 -10.50 19.37
CA SER A 190 -3.06 -9.92 20.70
C SER A 190 -2.41 -8.53 20.60
N TYR A 191 -1.86 -8.18 19.43
CA TYR A 191 -1.25 -6.89 19.10
C TYR A 191 -2.15 -6.01 18.22
N LYS A 192 -3.44 -6.29 18.08
CA LYS A 192 -4.37 -5.56 17.18
C LYS A 192 -4.38 -4.05 17.41
N ASN A 193 -4.15 -3.57 18.62
CA ASN A 193 -4.05 -2.15 18.95
C ASN A 193 -2.59 -1.64 19.00
N ARG A 194 -1.62 -2.46 18.61
CA ARG A 194 -0.17 -2.19 18.66
C ARG A 194 0.49 -2.43 17.31
N PHE A 195 -0.17 -2.01 16.23
CA PHE A 195 0.28 -2.16 14.85
C PHE A 195 1.73 -1.71 14.65
N GLU A 196 2.12 -0.58 15.26
CA GLU A 196 3.48 -0.02 15.12
C GLU A 196 4.57 -0.95 15.64
N GLU A 197 4.27 -1.80 16.62
CA GLU A 197 5.22 -2.79 17.13
C GLU A 197 5.43 -3.92 16.13
N ILE A 198 4.36 -4.45 15.53
CA ILE A 198 4.45 -5.42 14.42
C ILE A 198 5.27 -4.84 13.27
N VAL A 199 4.99 -3.57 12.89
CA VAL A 199 5.77 -2.85 11.86
C VAL A 199 7.25 -2.76 12.26
N SER A 200 7.53 -2.44 13.53
CA SER A 200 8.90 -2.33 14.05
C SER A 200 9.68 -3.64 13.93
N PHE A 201 9.04 -4.80 14.20
CA PHE A 201 9.70 -6.11 14.05
C PHE A 201 9.96 -6.46 12.58
N CYS A 202 8.98 -6.22 11.70
CA CYS A 202 9.05 -6.66 10.31
C CYS A 202 9.98 -5.83 9.43
N LYS A 203 10.14 -4.52 9.72
CA LYS A 203 10.91 -3.59 8.88
C LYS A 203 12.42 -3.55 9.18
N GLN A 204 12.87 -4.21 10.25
CA GLN A 204 14.28 -4.26 10.58
C GLN A 204 15.05 -5.20 9.64
N ALA A 205 16.24 -4.79 9.21
CA ALA A 205 17.14 -5.66 8.47
C ALA A 205 17.72 -6.78 9.36
N THR A 206 17.94 -6.46 10.64
CA THR A 206 18.38 -7.41 11.68
C THR A 206 17.22 -7.69 12.62
N PRO A 207 16.94 -8.96 12.99
CA PRO A 207 15.87 -9.31 13.89
C PRO A 207 15.98 -8.58 15.23
N LYS A 208 14.89 -7.97 15.67
CA LYS A 208 14.78 -7.31 16.97
C LYS A 208 14.30 -8.32 18.02
N ALA A 209 14.77 -8.22 19.25
CA ALA A 209 14.30 -9.06 20.35
C ALA A 209 12.77 -8.96 20.49
N GLY A 210 12.10 -10.09 20.62
CA GLY A 210 10.65 -10.20 20.70
C GLY A 210 9.93 -10.30 19.34
N HIS A 211 10.68 -10.40 18.23
CA HIS A 211 10.08 -10.56 16.88
C HIS A 211 9.26 -11.87 16.75
N GLU A 212 9.49 -12.84 17.64
CA GLU A 212 8.82 -14.14 17.64
C GLU A 212 7.33 -14.06 17.94
N VAL A 213 6.83 -12.92 18.42
CA VAL A 213 5.39 -12.67 18.61
C VAL A 213 4.66 -12.51 17.28
N VAL A 214 5.38 -12.24 16.18
CA VAL A 214 4.77 -12.08 14.87
C VAL A 214 4.38 -13.45 14.31
N GLU A 215 3.13 -13.55 13.86
CA GLU A 215 2.58 -14.72 13.19
C GLU A 215 2.40 -14.42 11.69
N TYR A 216 2.38 -15.45 10.85
CA TYR A 216 2.06 -15.32 9.44
C TYR A 216 0.68 -15.89 9.15
N HIS A 217 -0.27 -15.00 8.98
CA HIS A 217 -1.67 -15.32 8.68
C HIS A 217 -1.88 -15.41 7.18
N ILE A 218 -2.08 -16.63 6.67
CA ILE A 218 -2.18 -16.96 5.25
C ILE A 218 -3.66 -16.95 4.85
N TYR A 219 -4.02 -16.11 3.89
CA TYR A 219 -5.40 -15.95 3.41
C TYR A 219 -5.59 -16.27 1.92
N ASP A 220 -4.52 -16.44 1.16
CA ASP A 220 -4.56 -16.86 -0.24
C ASP A 220 -3.24 -17.51 -0.64
N MET A 221 -3.21 -18.11 -1.81
CA MET A 221 -2.00 -18.59 -2.49
C MET A 221 -2.07 -18.27 -3.98
N VAL A 222 -0.92 -18.11 -4.62
CA VAL A 222 -0.85 -17.90 -6.07
C VAL A 222 -0.89 -19.26 -6.74
N ASP A 223 -2.01 -19.55 -7.37
CA ASP A 223 -2.27 -20.79 -8.09
C ASP A 223 -3.21 -20.52 -9.27
N VAL A 224 -3.27 -21.46 -10.21
CA VAL A 224 -4.18 -21.42 -11.37
C VAL A 224 -5.62 -21.79 -11.02
N SER A 225 -5.85 -22.34 -9.84
CA SER A 225 -7.17 -22.73 -9.35
C SER A 225 -8.00 -21.52 -8.88
N VAL A 226 -9.31 -21.74 -8.75
CA VAL A 226 -10.24 -20.72 -8.23
C VAL A 226 -10.09 -20.53 -6.72
N PHE A 227 -10.58 -19.40 -6.19
CA PHE A 227 -10.38 -19.06 -4.79
C PHE A 227 -10.96 -20.12 -3.82
N SER A 228 -12.10 -20.71 -4.14
CA SER A 228 -12.70 -21.78 -3.31
C SER A 228 -11.77 -22.99 -3.14
N GLU A 229 -11.01 -23.36 -4.16
CA GLU A 229 -10.03 -24.46 -4.09
C GLU A 229 -8.77 -24.01 -3.34
N ARG A 230 -8.29 -22.79 -3.61
CA ARG A 230 -7.10 -22.26 -2.93
C ARG A 230 -7.30 -22.15 -1.42
N THR A 231 -8.48 -21.64 -0.97
CA THR A 231 -8.78 -21.54 0.46
C THR A 231 -8.96 -22.90 1.10
N TYR A 232 -9.59 -23.85 0.41
CA TYR A 232 -9.69 -25.25 0.86
C TYR A 232 -8.30 -25.86 1.09
N ASN A 233 -7.36 -25.67 0.18
CA ASN A 233 -5.99 -26.16 0.31
C ASN A 233 -5.26 -25.55 1.51
N ILE A 234 -5.44 -24.24 1.77
CA ILE A 234 -4.83 -23.56 2.92
C ILE A 234 -5.41 -24.09 4.25
N GLU A 235 -6.73 -24.22 4.34
CA GLU A 235 -7.40 -24.71 5.56
C GLU A 235 -7.02 -26.15 5.90
N ASN A 236 -6.81 -26.99 4.86
CA ASN A 236 -6.42 -28.40 5.05
C ASN A 236 -4.90 -28.62 5.17
N ALA A 237 -4.08 -27.58 5.02
CA ALA A 237 -2.62 -27.70 5.12
C ALA A 237 -2.10 -27.99 6.53
N LYS A 238 -2.96 -28.02 7.56
CA LYS A 238 -2.62 -28.27 8.97
C LYS A 238 -1.40 -27.46 9.40
N LEU A 239 -1.47 -26.15 9.18
CA LEU A 239 -0.38 -25.22 9.47
C LEU A 239 0.00 -25.26 10.94
N LEU A 240 1.30 -25.26 11.22
CA LEU A 240 1.85 -25.23 12.58
C LEU A 240 2.26 -23.79 12.94
N HIS A 241 1.95 -23.37 14.18
CA HIS A 241 2.39 -22.08 14.71
C HIS A 241 3.87 -21.84 14.41
N PRO A 242 4.27 -20.65 13.97
CA PRO A 242 3.51 -19.37 13.87
C PRO A 242 2.78 -19.15 12.53
N LEU A 243 2.52 -20.21 11.74
CA LEU A 243 1.73 -20.12 10.51
C LEU A 243 0.25 -20.35 10.86
N VAL A 244 -0.62 -19.49 10.40
CA VAL A 244 -2.06 -19.48 10.71
C VAL A 244 -2.87 -19.38 9.43
N ALA A 245 -3.81 -20.32 9.19
CA ALA A 245 -4.79 -20.16 8.13
C ALA A 245 -5.85 -19.12 8.58
N VAL A 246 -6.09 -18.11 7.75
CA VAL A 246 -7.15 -17.14 8.03
C VAL A 246 -8.50 -17.79 7.84
N LYS A 247 -9.37 -17.72 8.87
CA LYS A 247 -10.74 -18.24 8.79
C LYS A 247 -11.46 -17.65 7.58
N THR A 248 -11.99 -18.51 6.73
CA THR A 248 -12.75 -18.14 5.54
C THR A 248 -14.18 -18.64 5.68
N THR A 249 -15.14 -17.71 5.67
CA THR A 249 -16.56 -18.01 5.85
C THR A 249 -17.29 -17.92 4.51
N SER A 250 -18.08 -18.94 4.15
CA SER A 250 -18.97 -18.86 2.98
C SER A 250 -20.18 -17.98 3.28
N ILE A 251 -20.45 -17.04 2.40
CA ILE A 251 -21.48 -16.01 2.54
C ILE A 251 -22.50 -16.13 1.42
N PRO A 252 -23.73 -16.56 1.70
CA PRO A 252 -24.74 -16.82 0.68
C PRO A 252 -25.42 -15.58 0.10
N ASN A 253 -25.43 -14.46 0.83
CA ASN A 253 -26.13 -13.22 0.41
C ASN A 253 -25.55 -11.97 1.10
N ALA A 254 -26.04 -10.79 0.68
CA ALA A 254 -25.56 -9.50 1.17
C ALA A 254 -25.89 -9.25 2.66
N GLU A 255 -27.01 -9.76 3.17
CA GLU A 255 -27.41 -9.60 4.57
C GLU A 255 -26.40 -10.28 5.50
N GLN A 256 -26.09 -11.55 5.21
CA GLN A 256 -25.10 -12.30 6.00
C GLN A 256 -23.66 -11.73 5.85
N LEU A 257 -23.36 -11.04 4.74
CA LEU A 257 -22.10 -10.32 4.61
C LEU A 257 -22.00 -9.14 5.59
N LEU A 258 -23.10 -8.42 5.80
CA LEU A 258 -23.14 -7.32 6.77
C LEU A 258 -23.07 -7.85 8.21
N GLU A 259 -23.71 -8.98 8.50
CA GLU A 259 -23.61 -9.66 9.80
C GLU A 259 -22.15 -10.07 10.09
N GLN A 260 -21.49 -10.74 9.11
CA GLN A 260 -20.08 -11.13 9.23
C GLN A 260 -19.16 -9.94 9.43
N PHE A 261 -19.43 -8.82 8.73
CA PHE A 261 -18.68 -7.58 8.94
C PHE A 261 -18.84 -7.06 10.36
N GLY A 262 -20.05 -7.09 10.92
CA GLY A 262 -20.31 -6.73 12.32
C GLY A 262 -19.57 -7.64 13.31
N GLU A 263 -19.55 -8.95 13.06
CA GLU A 263 -18.79 -9.92 13.87
C GLU A 263 -17.28 -9.65 13.83
N ASP A 264 -16.71 -9.43 12.65
CA ASP A 264 -15.28 -9.11 12.49
C ASP A 264 -14.91 -7.83 13.24
N ARG A 265 -15.76 -6.79 13.16
CA ARG A 265 -15.56 -5.53 13.90
C ARG A 265 -15.63 -5.74 15.42
N ASN A 266 -16.60 -6.49 15.90
CA ASN A 266 -16.74 -6.81 17.33
C ASN A 266 -15.56 -7.63 17.86
N ALA A 267 -14.98 -8.50 17.03
CA ALA A 267 -13.75 -9.22 17.33
C ALA A 267 -12.51 -8.31 17.33
N GLY A 268 -12.61 -7.09 16.80
CA GLY A 268 -11.54 -6.09 16.77
C GLY A 268 -10.65 -6.13 15.53
N TYR A 269 -11.13 -6.71 14.44
CA TYR A 269 -10.48 -6.61 13.13
C TYR A 269 -10.77 -5.25 12.46
N GLU A 270 -9.95 -4.86 11.47
CA GLU A 270 -10.11 -3.60 10.73
C GLU A 270 -11.41 -3.57 9.88
N GLY A 271 -11.96 -4.74 9.59
CA GLY A 271 -13.15 -4.95 8.75
C GLY A 271 -13.16 -6.34 8.16
N THR A 272 -13.74 -6.46 6.96
CA THR A 272 -13.89 -7.74 6.23
C THR A 272 -13.36 -7.64 4.81
N MET A 273 -12.68 -8.69 4.36
CA MET A 273 -12.29 -8.90 2.97
C MET A 273 -13.31 -9.83 2.32
N VAL A 274 -13.77 -9.47 1.12
CA VAL A 274 -14.78 -10.22 0.35
C VAL A 274 -14.17 -10.74 -0.93
N ARG A 275 -14.40 -12.01 -1.26
CA ARG A 275 -13.83 -12.68 -2.44
C ARG A 275 -14.89 -13.45 -3.22
N ASN A 276 -14.88 -13.34 -4.53
CA ASN A 276 -15.67 -14.19 -5.40
C ASN A 276 -15.11 -15.62 -5.41
N ALA A 277 -15.98 -16.61 -5.18
CA ALA A 277 -15.61 -18.02 -5.04
C ALA A 277 -14.85 -18.57 -6.26
N ASN A 278 -15.31 -18.23 -7.47
CA ASN A 278 -14.76 -18.72 -8.73
C ASN A 278 -13.70 -17.80 -9.35
N SER A 279 -13.04 -16.98 -8.54
CA SER A 279 -12.03 -16.04 -9.04
C SER A 279 -10.63 -16.64 -9.07
N LEU A 280 -9.91 -16.38 -10.15
CA LEU A 280 -8.48 -16.65 -10.24
C LEU A 280 -7.69 -15.63 -9.42
N TYR A 281 -6.43 -15.95 -9.09
CA TYR A 281 -5.51 -14.97 -8.51
C TYR A 281 -5.03 -13.99 -9.60
N GLU A 282 -5.24 -12.70 -9.39
CA GLU A 282 -4.87 -11.66 -10.34
C GLU A 282 -3.75 -10.79 -9.76
N HIS A 283 -2.64 -10.66 -10.47
CA HIS A 283 -1.47 -9.85 -10.07
C HIS A 283 -1.70 -8.35 -10.26
N LYS A 284 -2.89 -7.87 -9.87
CA LYS A 284 -3.32 -6.46 -10.00
C LYS A 284 -4.45 -6.16 -9.04
N ARG A 285 -4.98 -4.94 -9.10
CA ARG A 285 -6.24 -4.62 -8.43
C ARG A 285 -7.39 -5.32 -9.14
N SER A 286 -8.20 -6.07 -8.38
CA SER A 286 -9.27 -6.90 -8.89
C SER A 286 -10.62 -6.59 -8.23
N TYR A 287 -11.68 -6.64 -9.02
CA TYR A 287 -13.06 -6.57 -8.53
C TYR A 287 -13.48 -7.84 -7.78
N ASN A 288 -12.78 -8.95 -8.02
CA ASN A 288 -13.01 -10.23 -7.35
C ASN A 288 -12.51 -10.25 -5.91
N LEU A 289 -11.78 -9.22 -5.49
CA LEU A 289 -11.34 -9.00 -4.11
C LEU A 289 -11.75 -7.60 -3.69
N GLN A 290 -12.58 -7.51 -2.66
CA GLN A 290 -13.05 -6.24 -2.16
C GLN A 290 -12.87 -6.15 -0.64
N LYS A 291 -12.85 -4.93 -0.10
CA LYS A 291 -12.71 -4.68 1.34
C LYS A 291 -13.85 -3.81 1.85
N ILE A 292 -14.43 -4.26 2.95
CA ILE A 292 -15.37 -3.51 3.78
C ILE A 292 -14.61 -3.04 5.01
N LYS A 293 -14.66 -1.76 5.31
CA LYS A 293 -14.13 -1.19 6.54
C LYS A 293 -14.88 0.06 6.93
N GLU A 294 -15.05 0.24 8.22
CA GLU A 294 -15.56 1.48 8.78
C GLU A 294 -14.46 2.54 8.85
N PHE A 295 -14.91 3.76 8.85
CA PHE A 295 -14.13 4.91 9.21
C PHE A 295 -14.84 5.58 10.38
N ASP A 296 -14.07 5.97 11.38
CA ASP A 296 -14.56 6.85 12.42
C ASP A 296 -14.55 8.28 11.88
N ASP A 297 -15.56 9.06 12.23
CA ASP A 297 -15.60 10.49 11.96
C ASP A 297 -15.54 11.24 13.30
N ALA A 298 -14.66 12.22 13.41
CA ALA A 298 -14.60 13.12 14.54
C ALA A 298 -14.25 14.55 14.08
N GLU A 299 -14.52 15.50 14.95
CA GLU A 299 -14.25 16.91 14.67
C GLU A 299 -12.94 17.36 15.32
N PHE A 300 -12.10 18.02 14.52
CA PHE A 300 -10.81 18.53 14.94
C PHE A 300 -10.70 20.01 14.58
N LYS A 301 -10.15 20.81 15.49
CA LYS A 301 -9.97 22.23 15.28
C LYS A 301 -8.89 22.50 14.23
N ILE A 302 -9.20 23.32 13.24
CA ILE A 302 -8.27 23.77 12.22
C ILE A 302 -7.39 24.84 12.85
N THR A 303 -6.09 24.59 12.92
CA THR A 303 -5.09 25.53 13.47
C THR A 303 -4.24 26.19 12.39
N GLY A 304 -4.27 25.65 11.17
CA GLY A 304 -3.55 26.22 10.04
C GLY A 304 -3.94 25.59 8.72
N ILE A 305 -3.54 26.25 7.63
CA ILE A 305 -3.65 25.74 6.27
C ILE A 305 -2.33 25.96 5.55
N LYS A 306 -1.91 24.99 4.76
CA LYS A 306 -0.71 25.08 3.92
C LYS A 306 -0.98 24.55 2.52
N SER A 307 -0.18 24.96 1.56
CA SER A 307 -0.24 24.43 0.19
C SER A 307 0.19 22.96 0.16
N GLY A 308 -0.53 22.14 -0.59
CA GLY A 308 -0.13 20.77 -0.89
C GLY A 308 1.09 20.70 -1.81
N ARG A 309 1.51 19.47 -2.14
CA ARG A 309 2.66 19.20 -3.03
C ARG A 309 2.24 18.34 -4.21
N GLY A 310 2.98 18.41 -5.32
CA GLY A 310 2.74 17.63 -6.51
C GLY A 310 1.36 17.93 -7.09
N ARG A 311 0.53 16.93 -7.35
CA ARG A 311 -0.83 17.11 -7.88
C ARG A 311 -1.73 18.00 -7.02
N MET A 312 -1.40 18.20 -5.75
CA MET A 312 -2.12 19.04 -4.80
C MET A 312 -1.47 20.41 -4.62
N THR A 313 -0.53 20.81 -5.48
CA THR A 313 0.06 22.16 -5.47
C THR A 313 -1.05 23.20 -5.55
N ASP A 314 -0.93 24.25 -4.74
CA ASP A 314 -1.93 25.33 -4.55
C ASP A 314 -3.30 24.85 -4.04
N CYS A 315 -3.40 23.63 -3.51
CA CYS A 315 -4.58 23.13 -2.83
C CYS A 315 -4.39 23.12 -1.32
N ALA A 316 -5.45 23.40 -0.56
CA ALA A 316 -5.43 23.42 0.90
C ALA A 316 -5.12 22.03 1.49
N ILE A 317 -4.13 22.00 2.37
CA ILE A 317 -3.89 20.94 3.35
C ILE A 317 -4.16 21.55 4.72
N PHE A 318 -5.08 20.96 5.45
CA PHE A 318 -5.48 21.42 6.76
C PHE A 318 -4.52 20.90 7.82
N THR A 319 -4.04 21.78 8.70
CA THR A 319 -3.36 21.40 9.92
C THR A 319 -4.37 21.46 11.05
N CYS A 320 -4.62 20.32 11.69
CA CYS A 320 -5.59 20.18 12.78
C CYS A 320 -4.88 19.79 14.07
N THR A 321 -5.55 20.02 15.20
CA THR A 321 -5.05 19.62 16.53
C THR A 321 -5.89 18.47 17.09
N ASN A 322 -5.22 17.49 17.73
CA ASN A 322 -5.87 16.43 18.49
C ASN A 322 -6.24 16.90 19.92
N LYS A 323 -6.82 16.01 20.72
CA LYS A 323 -7.20 16.28 22.12
C LYS A 323 -6.01 16.58 23.04
N ASN A 324 -4.80 16.15 22.68
CA ASN A 324 -3.57 16.38 23.43
C ASN A 324 -2.87 17.69 23.02
N GLY A 325 -3.37 18.41 22.00
CA GLY A 325 -2.72 19.57 21.43
C GLY A 325 -1.70 19.29 20.33
N ASP A 326 -1.48 18.01 19.95
CA ASP A 326 -0.56 17.65 18.88
C ASP A 326 -1.17 17.99 17.52
N LEU A 327 -0.31 18.38 16.58
CA LEU A 327 -0.71 18.80 15.25
C LEU A 327 -0.61 17.65 14.24
N PHE A 328 -1.60 17.54 13.37
CA PHE A 328 -1.57 16.62 12.23
C PHE A 328 -2.12 17.28 10.97
N ASP A 329 -1.65 16.79 9.82
CA ASP A 329 -2.08 17.27 8.51
C ASP A 329 -3.16 16.38 7.92
N CYS A 330 -4.15 17.01 7.32
CA CYS A 330 -5.29 16.35 6.73
C CYS A 330 -5.58 16.92 5.34
N LYS A 331 -5.71 16.04 4.35
CA LYS A 331 -6.29 16.40 3.04
C LYS A 331 -7.80 16.37 3.16
N MET A 332 -8.51 17.27 2.46
CA MET A 332 -9.97 17.26 2.41
C MET A 332 -10.47 16.65 1.09
N GLU A 333 -11.62 15.96 1.15
CA GLU A 333 -12.39 15.54 -0.02
C GLU A 333 -12.95 16.78 -0.75
N GLY A 334 -12.92 16.76 -2.08
CA GLY A 334 -13.45 17.85 -2.90
C GLY A 334 -12.69 18.03 -4.21
N SER A 335 -13.18 18.95 -5.05
CA SER A 335 -12.50 19.32 -6.29
C SER A 335 -11.24 20.14 -6.00
N LEU A 336 -10.26 20.08 -6.92
CA LEU A 336 -9.02 20.86 -6.76
C LEU A 336 -9.31 22.37 -6.74
N GLU A 337 -10.32 22.82 -7.50
CA GLU A 337 -10.76 24.20 -7.56
C GLU A 337 -11.21 24.67 -6.17
N LYS A 338 -12.10 23.93 -5.52
CA LYS A 338 -12.57 24.22 -4.17
C LYS A 338 -11.43 24.29 -3.14
N LEU A 339 -10.47 23.36 -3.24
CA LEU A 339 -9.32 23.34 -2.34
C LEU A 339 -8.36 24.50 -2.58
N LYS A 340 -8.25 25.01 -3.80
CA LYS A 340 -7.51 26.23 -4.14
C LYS A 340 -8.20 27.47 -3.56
N GLU A 341 -9.51 27.57 -3.72
CA GLU A 341 -10.29 28.68 -3.13
C GLU A 341 -10.11 28.75 -1.60
N ILE A 342 -10.19 27.59 -0.93
CA ILE A 342 -9.96 27.50 0.52
C ILE A 342 -8.54 27.94 0.89
N LEU A 343 -7.53 27.62 0.10
CA LEU A 343 -6.16 28.06 0.36
C LEU A 343 -6.02 29.59 0.24
N LEU A 344 -6.65 30.18 -0.76
CA LEU A 344 -6.64 31.63 -1.00
C LEU A 344 -7.36 32.40 0.14
N ASP A 345 -8.45 31.83 0.64
CA ASP A 345 -9.27 32.43 1.71
C ASP A 345 -9.17 31.63 3.03
N SER A 346 -7.94 31.24 3.36
CA SER A 346 -7.65 30.37 4.51
C SER A 346 -8.10 30.97 5.86
N ARG A 347 -8.19 32.28 5.98
CA ARG A 347 -8.61 32.97 7.22
C ARG A 347 -10.05 32.61 7.63
N ASN A 348 -10.92 32.32 6.66
CA ASN A 348 -12.32 31.99 6.91
C ASN A 348 -12.53 30.57 7.45
N VAL A 349 -11.52 29.72 7.46
CA VAL A 349 -11.63 28.33 7.95
C VAL A 349 -10.75 28.04 9.16
N ILE A 350 -9.69 28.82 9.38
CA ILE A 350 -8.85 28.68 10.58
C ILE A 350 -9.68 28.99 11.83
N GLY A 351 -9.59 28.12 12.83
CA GLY A 351 -10.36 28.21 14.07
C GLY A 351 -11.67 27.42 14.06
N LYS A 352 -12.22 27.10 12.87
CA LYS A 352 -13.40 26.23 12.71
C LYS A 352 -13.06 24.77 12.94
N MET A 353 -14.10 23.93 13.04
CA MET A 353 -13.96 22.48 13.15
C MET A 353 -13.97 21.83 11.77
N LEU A 354 -13.08 20.86 11.54
CA LEU A 354 -13.06 19.99 10.38
C LEU A 354 -13.57 18.64 10.79
N THR A 355 -14.63 18.14 10.17
CA THR A 355 -15.01 16.73 10.28
C THR A 355 -13.96 15.92 9.52
N VAL A 356 -13.22 15.09 10.23
CA VAL A 356 -12.17 14.24 9.72
C VAL A 356 -12.60 12.79 9.85
N ARG A 357 -12.55 12.07 8.74
CA ARG A 357 -12.69 10.62 8.68
C ARG A 357 -11.33 9.97 8.83
N TYR A 358 -11.22 8.98 9.70
CA TYR A 358 -9.96 8.31 10.02
C TYR A 358 -10.17 6.84 10.36
N GLN A 359 -9.07 6.08 10.54
CA GLN A 359 -9.09 4.65 10.85
C GLN A 359 -8.41 4.38 12.19
N GLY A 360 -9.08 4.73 13.29
CA GLY A 360 -8.50 4.62 14.61
C GLY A 360 -7.34 5.60 14.85
N PHE A 361 -6.64 5.43 15.95
CA PHE A 361 -5.55 6.30 16.38
C PHE A 361 -4.22 5.54 16.45
N THR A 362 -3.11 6.28 16.34
CA THR A 362 -1.78 5.80 16.71
C THR A 362 -1.63 5.76 18.22
N ASN A 363 -0.54 5.14 18.73
CA ASN A 363 -0.19 5.18 20.17
C ASN A 363 -0.04 6.61 20.72
N GLY A 364 0.33 7.58 19.88
CA GLY A 364 0.38 9.02 20.19
C GLY A 364 -0.95 9.74 20.03
N ASN A 365 -2.08 9.03 19.97
CA ASN A 365 -3.43 9.60 19.79
C ASN A 365 -3.60 10.47 18.53
N MET A 366 -2.84 10.17 17.46
CA MET A 366 -2.97 10.80 16.15
C MET A 366 -3.90 9.99 15.26
N PRO A 367 -4.87 10.61 14.55
CA PRO A 367 -5.76 9.89 13.65
C PRO A 367 -4.95 9.24 12.51
N ARG A 368 -5.22 7.95 12.24
CA ARG A 368 -4.60 7.20 11.15
C ARG A 368 -5.33 7.47 9.84
N PHE A 369 -4.58 7.81 8.78
CA PHE A 369 -5.10 8.11 7.45
C PHE A 369 -6.21 9.17 7.43
N PRO A 370 -6.01 10.34 8.07
CA PRO A 370 -7.05 11.35 8.20
C PRO A 370 -7.43 11.95 6.84
N ILE A 371 -8.74 12.08 6.61
CA ILE A 371 -9.32 12.72 5.42
C ILE A 371 -10.39 13.69 5.90
N GLY A 372 -10.24 14.99 5.62
CA GLY A 372 -11.26 15.99 5.88
C GLY A 372 -12.49 15.77 5.00
N VAL A 373 -13.65 15.82 5.59
CA VAL A 373 -14.95 15.64 4.91
C VAL A 373 -15.63 16.97 4.69
N SER A 374 -15.74 17.78 5.74
CA SER A 374 -16.40 19.09 5.67
C SER A 374 -15.89 20.02 6.78
N VAL A 375 -15.74 21.29 6.45
CA VAL A 375 -15.55 22.34 7.46
C VAL A 375 -16.92 22.64 8.07
N ARG A 376 -17.00 22.64 9.40
CA ARG A 376 -18.22 22.98 10.13
C ARG A 376 -18.26 24.47 10.41
N ASP A 377 -19.38 25.03 10.12
CA ASP A 377 -19.72 26.43 10.38
C ASP A 377 -20.75 26.46 11.50
N TYR A 378 -20.26 26.20 12.73
CA TYR A 378 -21.06 26.40 13.91
C TYR A 378 -20.88 27.86 14.36
N GLU A 379 -21.97 28.53 14.55
CA GLU A 379 -22.01 29.81 15.27
C GLU A 379 -21.72 29.63 16.75
#